data_51814b3e2c59cf6597a236c1e10836b0
#
_entry.id   51814b3e2c59cf6597a236c1e10836b0
#
_cell.length_a   1.000
_cell.length_b   1.000
_cell.length_c   1.000
_cell.angle_alpha   90.00
_cell.angle_beta   90.00
_cell.angle_gamma   90.00
#
_symmetry.space_group_name_H-M   'P 1'
#
loop_
_entity.id
_entity.type
_entity.pdbx_description
1 polymer ?
#
loop_
_entity_poly.entity_id
_entity_poly.type
_entity_poly.pdbx_seq_one_letter_code
_entity_poly.pdbx_strand_id
1 'polypeptide(L)'
;PAAPASELAMDPLRQRTPTWRGQRINLPLTAQRILAALFEKRGQVVSYEDLFEVVKSGRNRDNIRKHISTIRDAFREIDPAFECIENIPMRGFRWTDTV
;
A
#
# COMPACT_ATOMS: atom_id res chain seq x y z
N PRO A 1 16.71 -7.02 -19.55
CA PRO A 1 16.62 -7.26 -18.15
C PRO A 1 15.17 -7.50 -17.80
N ALA A 2 14.98 -8.43 -16.95
CA ALA A 2 13.66 -8.63 -16.47
C ALA A 2 13.27 -7.36 -15.75
N ALA A 3 12.26 -6.68 -16.26
CA ALA A 3 11.69 -5.60 -15.52
C ALA A 3 11.26 -6.18 -14.19
N PRO A 4 11.52 -5.51 -13.10
CA PRO A 4 11.00 -6.00 -11.83
C PRO A 4 9.50 -6.14 -11.94
N ALA A 5 8.97 -7.19 -11.38
CA ALA A 5 7.55 -7.42 -11.40
C ALA A 5 6.79 -6.28 -10.71
N SER A 6 7.48 -5.54 -9.84
CA SER A 6 6.88 -4.43 -9.13
C SER A 6 7.88 -3.27 -9.09
N GLU A 7 7.37 -2.07 -9.30
CA GLU A 7 8.17 -0.86 -9.17
C GLU A 7 8.27 -0.39 -7.73
N LEU A 8 7.56 -1.07 -6.83
CA LEU A 8 7.62 -0.80 -5.40
C LEU A 8 8.72 -1.62 -4.76
N ALA A 9 9.63 -0.96 -4.07
CA ALA A 9 10.68 -1.63 -3.31
C ALA A 9 10.49 -1.33 -1.83
N MET A 10 10.53 -2.38 -1.02
CA MET A 10 10.40 -2.28 0.42
C MET A 10 11.40 -3.20 1.08
N ASP A 11 11.92 -2.78 2.21
CA ASP A 11 12.82 -3.61 3.01
C ASP A 11 12.18 -3.85 4.37
N PRO A 12 11.47 -4.96 4.55
CA PRO A 12 10.77 -5.23 5.80
C PRO A 12 11.72 -5.43 6.98
N LEU A 13 12.95 -5.84 6.73
CA LEU A 13 13.92 -6.07 7.81
C LEU A 13 14.49 -4.77 8.36
N ARG A 14 14.62 -3.76 7.51
CA ARG A 14 15.21 -2.49 7.90
C ARG A 14 14.18 -1.39 8.09
N GLN A 15 12.92 -1.68 7.81
CA GLN A 15 11.82 -0.71 7.93
C GLN A 15 12.14 0.61 7.24
N ARG A 16 12.78 0.54 6.09
CA ARG A 16 13.12 1.74 5.33
C ARG A 16 11.90 2.26 4.61
N THR A 17 11.94 3.55 4.33
CA THR A 17 10.93 4.20 3.51
C THR A 17 10.78 3.47 2.19
N PRO A 18 9.57 3.10 1.80
CA PRO A 18 9.36 2.44 0.52
C PRO A 18 9.73 3.35 -0.64
N THR A 19 10.13 2.76 -1.76
CA THR A 19 10.44 3.51 -2.97
C THR A 19 9.55 3.07 -4.11
N TRP A 20 9.19 4.02 -4.94
CA TRP A 20 8.43 3.79 -6.15
C TRP A 20 9.20 4.38 -7.32
N ARG A 21 9.53 3.55 -8.30
CA ARG A 21 10.33 3.97 -9.46
C ARG A 21 11.63 4.67 -9.06
N GLY A 22 12.24 4.18 -7.98
CA GLY A 22 13.49 4.74 -7.48
C GLY A 22 13.34 5.97 -6.61
N GLN A 23 12.14 6.47 -6.41
CA GLN A 23 11.91 7.65 -5.58
C GLN A 23 11.29 7.23 -4.24
N ARG A 24 11.72 7.89 -3.18
CA ARG A 24 11.22 7.61 -1.84
C ARG A 24 9.78 8.10 -1.69
N ILE A 25 8.97 7.28 -1.06
CA ILE A 25 7.60 7.62 -0.72
C ILE A 25 7.55 7.93 0.77
N ASN A 26 7.23 9.15 1.11
CA ASN A 26 7.13 9.56 2.51
C ASN A 26 5.72 9.28 3.02
N LEU A 27 5.62 8.33 3.95
CA LEU A 27 4.35 7.93 4.52
C LEU A 27 4.46 7.87 6.04
N PRO A 28 3.38 8.19 6.77
CA PRO A 28 3.31 7.90 8.20
C PRO A 28 3.52 6.40 8.43
N LEU A 29 4.02 6.06 9.61
CA LEU A 29 4.34 4.67 9.91
C LEU A 29 3.14 3.72 9.71
N THR A 30 1.95 4.14 10.14
CA THR A 30 0.76 3.31 9.98
C THR A 30 0.45 3.05 8.51
N ALA A 31 0.58 4.09 7.67
CA ALA A 31 0.37 3.95 6.24
C ALA A 31 1.42 3.02 5.62
N GLN A 32 2.66 3.10 6.08
CA GLN A 32 3.71 2.19 5.61
C GLN A 32 3.38 0.74 5.94
N ARG A 33 2.83 0.49 7.11
CA ARG A 33 2.44 -0.87 7.52
C ARG A 33 1.32 -1.41 6.64
N ILE A 34 0.34 -0.58 6.33
CA ILE A 34 -0.74 -0.97 5.44
C ILE A 34 -0.20 -1.27 4.05
N LEU A 35 0.66 -0.41 3.53
CA LEU A 35 1.28 -0.63 2.24
C LEU A 35 2.08 -1.93 2.20
N ALA A 36 2.83 -2.22 3.26
CA ALA A 36 3.59 -3.45 3.35
C ALA A 36 2.67 -4.68 3.31
N ALA A 37 1.53 -4.62 4.01
CA ALA A 37 0.57 -5.72 4.01
C ALA A 37 -0.01 -5.95 2.62
N LEU A 38 -0.35 -4.87 1.92
CA LEU A 38 -0.86 -4.97 0.56
C LEU A 38 0.20 -5.55 -0.38
N PHE A 39 1.41 -5.08 -0.26
CA PHE A 39 2.51 -5.53 -1.12
C PHE A 39 2.85 -6.99 -0.88
N GLU A 40 2.83 -7.42 0.38
CA GLU A 40 3.11 -8.81 0.74
C GLU A 40 2.10 -9.76 0.11
N LYS A 41 0.86 -9.32 -0.01
CA LYS A 41 -0.21 -10.12 -0.61
C LYS A 41 -0.60 -9.62 -1.99
N ARG A 42 0.37 -9.21 -2.77
CA ARG A 42 0.11 -8.69 -4.12
C ARG A 42 -0.82 -9.61 -4.90
N GLY A 43 -1.80 -8.99 -5.57
CA GLY A 43 -2.78 -9.73 -6.37
C GLY A 43 -3.90 -10.37 -5.60
N GLN A 44 -3.86 -10.29 -4.27
CA GLN A 44 -4.90 -10.85 -3.41
C GLN A 44 -5.58 -9.75 -2.61
N VAL A 45 -6.84 -9.98 -2.28
CA VAL A 45 -7.59 -9.03 -1.47
C VAL A 45 -7.09 -9.11 -0.03
N VAL A 46 -6.72 -7.95 0.52
CA VAL A 46 -6.41 -7.82 1.95
C VAL A 46 -7.67 -7.28 2.60
N SER A 47 -8.28 -8.07 3.47
CA SER A 47 -9.55 -7.73 4.09
C SER A 47 -9.40 -6.59 5.10
N TYR A 48 -10.52 -5.93 5.40
CA TYR A 48 -10.52 -4.94 6.48
C TYR A 48 -10.07 -5.55 7.80
N GLU A 49 -10.45 -6.79 8.07
CA GLU A 49 -10.03 -7.49 9.29
C GLU A 49 -8.50 -7.56 9.36
N ASP A 50 -7.86 -7.94 8.27
CA ASP A 50 -6.40 -8.01 8.21
C ASP A 50 -5.78 -6.63 8.41
N LEU A 51 -6.38 -5.61 7.82
CA LEU A 51 -5.87 -4.25 7.94
C LEU A 51 -6.05 -3.69 9.35
N PHE A 52 -7.13 -4.06 10.03
CA PHE A 52 -7.31 -3.68 11.43
C PHE A 52 -6.20 -4.26 12.30
N GLU A 53 -5.80 -5.49 12.04
CA GLU A 53 -4.70 -6.12 12.78
C GLU A 53 -3.38 -5.40 12.55
N VAL A 54 -3.15 -4.93 11.33
CA VAL A 54 -1.94 -4.19 10.97
C VAL A 54 -1.90 -2.85 11.68
N VAL A 55 -3.03 -2.14 11.69
CA VAL A 55 -3.10 -0.79 12.24
C VAL A 55 -3.10 -0.78 13.76
N LYS A 56 -3.80 -1.72 14.39
CA LYS A 56 -3.89 -1.86 15.84
C LYS A 56 -4.42 -0.64 16.58
N SER A 57 -5.10 0.25 15.89
CA SER A 57 -5.64 1.47 16.49
C SER A 57 -7.16 1.52 16.47
N GLY A 58 -7.80 0.35 16.43
CA GLY A 58 -9.25 0.25 16.42
C GLY A 58 -9.76 -0.29 15.10
N ARG A 59 -11.05 -0.62 15.09
CA ARG A 59 -11.70 -1.25 13.93
C ARG A 59 -12.58 -0.24 13.23
N ASN A 60 -11.97 0.72 12.56
CA ASN A 60 -12.68 1.76 11.87
C ASN A 60 -12.30 1.76 10.38
N ARG A 61 -13.28 1.41 9.53
CA ARG A 61 -13.05 1.35 8.09
C ARG A 61 -12.69 2.71 7.50
N ASP A 62 -13.26 3.78 8.02
CA ASP A 62 -12.96 5.12 7.54
C ASP A 62 -11.50 5.47 7.80
N ASN A 63 -10.96 5.01 8.92
CA ASN A 63 -9.56 5.22 9.24
C ASN A 63 -8.66 4.50 8.23
N ILE A 64 -9.02 3.28 7.87
CA ILE A 64 -8.28 2.53 6.85
C ILE A 64 -8.35 3.27 5.51
N ARG A 65 -9.51 3.76 5.13
CA ARG A 65 -9.67 4.52 3.88
C ARG A 65 -8.82 5.78 3.88
N LYS A 66 -8.71 6.46 5.01
CA LYS A 66 -7.85 7.62 5.15
C LYS A 66 -6.39 7.27 4.86
N HIS A 67 -5.92 6.19 5.43
CA HIS A 67 -4.55 5.75 5.20
C HIS A 67 -4.33 5.36 3.74
N ILE A 68 -5.29 4.69 3.13
CA ILE A 68 -5.20 4.35 1.71
C ILE A 68 -5.15 5.61 0.86
N SER A 69 -5.97 6.61 1.19
CA SER A 69 -5.94 7.89 0.48
C SER A 69 -4.57 8.56 0.60
N THR A 70 -4.00 8.54 1.79
CA THR A 70 -2.65 9.09 2.03
C THR A 70 -1.61 8.39 1.16
N ILE A 71 -1.70 7.06 1.09
CA ILE A 71 -0.79 6.27 0.26
C ILE A 71 -0.94 6.64 -1.21
N ARG A 72 -2.18 6.69 -1.71
CA ARG A 72 -2.45 7.03 -3.10
C ARG A 72 -1.92 8.41 -3.45
N ASP A 73 -2.16 9.38 -2.58
CA ASP A 73 -1.70 10.74 -2.82
C ASP A 73 -0.18 10.81 -2.91
N ALA A 74 0.51 10.13 -2.02
CA ALA A 74 1.96 10.11 -2.02
C ALA A 74 2.51 9.51 -3.31
N PHE A 75 1.90 8.42 -3.78
CA PHE A 75 2.32 7.79 -5.04
C PHE A 75 2.01 8.66 -6.24
N ARG A 76 0.87 9.35 -6.22
CA ARG A 76 0.47 10.21 -7.33
C ARG A 76 1.32 11.45 -7.47
N GLU A 77 2.02 11.85 -6.43
CA GLU A 77 2.99 12.93 -6.55
C GLU A 77 4.15 12.55 -7.47
N ILE A 78 4.47 11.26 -7.52
CA ILE A 78 5.52 10.73 -8.39
C ILE A 78 4.95 10.30 -9.72
N ASP A 79 3.80 9.65 -9.68
CA ASP A 79 3.14 9.09 -10.86
C ASP A 79 1.65 9.42 -10.83
N PRO A 80 1.23 10.50 -11.50
CA PRO A 80 -0.18 10.90 -11.48
C PRO A 80 -1.14 9.84 -11.99
N ALA A 81 -0.65 8.86 -12.73
CA ALA A 81 -1.48 7.77 -13.26
C ALA A 81 -1.50 6.55 -12.33
N PHE A 82 -0.99 6.68 -11.11
CA PHE A 82 -0.92 5.55 -10.18
C PHE A 82 -2.33 5.01 -9.86
N GLU A 83 -2.53 3.73 -10.07
CA GLU A 83 -3.79 3.05 -9.80
C GLU A 83 -3.58 1.62 -9.32
N CYS A 84 -2.50 1.35 -8.59
CA CYS A 84 -2.19 -0.01 -8.18
C CYS A 84 -2.94 -0.48 -6.94
N ILE A 85 -3.69 0.40 -6.29
CA ILE A 85 -4.48 0.01 -5.12
C ILE A 85 -5.95 0.02 -5.51
N GLU A 86 -6.55 -1.16 -5.55
CA GLU A 86 -7.94 -1.33 -5.93
C GLU A 86 -8.82 -1.45 -4.69
N ASN A 87 -9.93 -0.73 -4.66
CA ASN A 87 -10.93 -0.85 -3.62
C ASN A 87 -11.86 -2.02 -3.97
N ILE A 88 -11.92 -3.01 -3.09
CA ILE A 88 -12.83 -4.12 -3.25
C ILE A 88 -14.02 -3.84 -2.32
N PRO A 89 -15.18 -3.48 -2.85
CA PRO A 89 -16.31 -3.05 -2.02
C PRO A 89 -16.63 -4.05 -0.91
N MET A 90 -16.76 -3.54 0.31
CA MET A 90 -17.14 -4.28 1.51
C MET A 90 -16.12 -5.34 1.95
N ARG A 91 -15.03 -5.53 1.25
CA ARG A 91 -14.02 -6.54 1.59
C ARG A 91 -12.71 -5.93 2.06
N GLY A 92 -12.16 -4.99 1.30
CA GLY A 92 -10.87 -4.42 1.63
C GLY A 92 -10.22 -3.81 0.42
N PHE A 93 -8.92 -4.05 0.27
CA PHE A 93 -8.12 -3.47 -0.80
C PHE A 93 -7.20 -4.52 -1.39
N ARG A 94 -6.76 -4.28 -2.62
CA ARG A 94 -5.88 -5.19 -3.32
C ARG A 94 -4.80 -4.40 -4.04
N TRP A 95 -3.56 -4.85 -3.92
CA TRP A 95 -2.47 -4.31 -4.72
C TRP A 95 -2.47 -5.01 -6.07
N THR A 96 -2.58 -4.24 -7.14
CA THR A 96 -2.54 -4.77 -8.49
C THR A 96 -1.30 -4.26 -9.19
N ASP A 97 -0.40 -5.16 -9.56
CA ASP A 97 0.72 -4.78 -10.39
C ASP A 97 0.21 -4.61 -11.83
N THR A 98 0.36 -3.42 -12.36
CA THR A 98 0.08 -3.20 -13.76
C THR A 98 1.34 -3.54 -14.53
N VAL A 99 1.28 -4.61 -15.21
CA VAL A 99 2.40 -5.03 -16.04
C VAL A 99 2.14 -4.67 -17.47
#